data_9259f2a20e43c4f007163461bcd06b4b
#
_entry.id   9259f2a20e43c4f007163461bcd06b4b
#
_cell.length_a   1.000
_cell.length_b   1.000
_cell.length_c   1.000
_cell.angle_alpha   90.00
_cell.angle_beta   90.00
_cell.angle_gamma   90.00
#
_symmetry.space_group_name_H-M   'P 1'
#
loop_
_entity.id
_entity.type
_entity.pdbx_description
1 polymer ?
#
loop_
_entity_poly.entity_id
_entity_poly.type
_entity_poly.pdbx_seq_one_letter_code
_entity_poly.pdbx_strand_id
1 'polypeptide(L)'
;MNKQQLFENIKKKQSFLCVGLDTDIKKIPQHLLSEEDPIFAFNKAIIDATADYCVAYKPNLAFYESLRTKGMMAFEKTVAYLRENYPDQFIIADAKRGDIGNTSEMYARSFFDHIKVDAVTVAPYMGEDSVKPFLIYPEAWVILLALTSNKGSHDFQMTEDANGERLFEKVLKKSQEWANDEQMMYVVGATQGKMFLDIRKQAPNHFLLVPGVGAQGGSLAEVAQYGMNDQCGLLVNSSRAIIYADKTEAFANVAREAAHAVQKEMAGYLHDKGIIPCKA
;
A
#
# COMPACT_ATOMS: atom_id res chain seq x y z
N MET A 1 -6.46 -7.28 10.09
CA MET A 1 -5.74 -6.37 11.04
C MET A 1 -6.51 -5.06 11.14
N ASN A 2 -6.88 -4.61 12.35
CA ASN A 2 -7.57 -3.34 12.56
C ASN A 2 -6.59 -2.14 12.67
N LYS A 3 -7.14 -0.93 12.73
CA LYS A 3 -6.36 0.33 12.77
C LYS A 3 -5.40 0.40 13.96
N GLN A 4 -5.86 0.03 15.16
CA GLN A 4 -5.03 0.04 16.35
C GLN A 4 -3.89 -0.99 16.26
N GLN A 5 -4.15 -2.19 15.75
CA GLN A 5 -3.12 -3.21 15.54
C GLN A 5 -2.05 -2.75 14.54
N LEU A 6 -2.46 -2.08 13.45
CA LEU A 6 -1.53 -1.52 12.48
C LEU A 6 -0.66 -0.41 13.12
N PHE A 7 -1.26 0.46 13.93
CA PHE A 7 -0.53 1.51 14.64
C PHE A 7 0.47 0.93 15.66
N GLU A 8 0.07 -0.08 16.45
CA GLU A 8 0.99 -0.76 17.37
C GLU A 8 2.16 -1.44 16.63
N ASN A 9 1.88 -2.00 15.46
CA ASN A 9 2.92 -2.61 14.62
C ASN A 9 3.90 -1.55 14.07
N ILE A 10 3.40 -0.38 13.67
CA ILE A 10 4.23 0.77 13.28
C ILE A 10 5.17 1.18 14.44
N LYS A 11 4.67 1.29 15.65
CA LYS A 11 5.48 1.60 16.84
C LYS A 11 6.51 0.52 17.13
N LYS A 12 6.09 -0.74 17.13
CA LYS A 12 6.94 -1.90 17.41
C LYS A 12 8.11 -2.00 16.41
N LYS A 13 7.83 -1.87 15.11
CA LYS A 13 8.85 -1.95 14.05
C LYS A 13 9.54 -0.62 13.78
N GLN A 14 9.07 0.46 14.38
CA GLN A 14 9.56 1.83 14.16
C GLN A 14 9.57 2.18 12.66
N SER A 15 8.52 1.77 11.94
CA SER A 15 8.43 1.83 10.50
C SER A 15 6.97 1.98 10.05
N PHE A 16 6.74 2.75 9.01
CA PHE A 16 5.50 2.79 8.25
C PHE A 16 5.73 2.42 6.77
N LEU A 17 6.78 1.60 6.55
CA LEU A 17 7.13 1.08 5.25
C LEU A 17 6.14 0.00 4.80
N CYS A 18 5.68 0.13 3.56
CA CYS A 18 5.00 -0.89 2.79
C CYS A 18 5.93 -1.35 1.66
N VAL A 19 6.31 -2.62 1.64
CA VAL A 19 7.13 -3.16 0.56
C VAL A 19 6.23 -3.61 -0.59
N GLY A 20 6.43 -3.00 -1.77
CA GLY A 20 5.69 -3.38 -2.97
C GLY A 20 6.30 -4.61 -3.62
N LEU A 21 5.48 -5.65 -3.83
CA LEU A 21 5.87 -6.88 -4.55
C LEU A 21 5.39 -6.80 -6.02
N ASP A 22 5.95 -5.84 -6.76
CA ASP A 22 5.70 -5.63 -8.19
C ASP A 22 6.64 -6.54 -9.00
N THR A 23 6.49 -7.86 -8.83
CA THR A 23 7.46 -8.87 -9.26
C THR A 23 7.35 -9.17 -10.75
N ASP A 24 8.31 -8.67 -11.51
CA ASP A 24 8.44 -8.88 -12.95
C ASP A 24 9.45 -10.02 -13.20
N ILE A 25 8.98 -11.12 -13.82
CA ILE A 25 9.80 -12.30 -14.15
C ILE A 25 11.07 -11.94 -14.95
N LYS A 26 11.05 -10.82 -15.70
CA LYS A 26 12.20 -10.35 -16.49
C LYS A 26 13.26 -9.62 -15.65
N LYS A 27 12.98 -9.33 -14.38
CA LYS A 27 13.85 -8.54 -13.50
C LYS A 27 14.37 -9.30 -12.30
N ILE A 28 13.79 -10.46 -11.98
CA ILE A 28 14.28 -11.30 -10.90
C ILE A 28 15.67 -11.87 -11.22
N PRO A 29 16.47 -12.24 -10.21
CA PRO A 29 17.78 -12.88 -10.40
C PRO A 29 17.70 -14.13 -11.26
N GLN A 30 18.71 -14.29 -12.15
CA GLN A 30 18.76 -15.36 -13.15
C GLN A 30 18.65 -16.76 -12.57
N HIS A 31 19.29 -17.00 -11.40
CA HIS A 31 19.31 -18.33 -10.75
C HIS A 31 17.92 -18.78 -10.29
N LEU A 32 17.00 -17.84 -10.00
CA LEU A 32 15.63 -18.17 -9.59
C LEU A 32 14.75 -18.65 -10.75
N LEU A 33 15.15 -18.40 -12.02
CA LEU A 33 14.37 -18.84 -13.18
C LEU A 33 14.31 -20.36 -13.32
N SER A 34 15.19 -21.11 -12.66
CA SER A 34 15.16 -22.57 -12.61
C SER A 34 14.27 -23.15 -11.51
N GLU A 35 13.72 -22.32 -10.63
CA GLU A 35 12.78 -22.74 -9.59
C GLU A 35 11.44 -23.16 -10.22
N GLU A 36 10.69 -24.03 -9.55
CA GLU A 36 9.35 -24.45 -9.99
C GLU A 36 8.39 -23.25 -10.09
N ASP A 37 8.48 -22.32 -9.14
CA ASP A 37 7.71 -21.09 -9.07
C ASP A 37 8.64 -19.88 -8.80
N PRO A 38 9.28 -19.36 -9.85
CA PRO A 38 10.28 -18.29 -9.71
C PRO A 38 9.75 -17.01 -9.04
N ILE A 39 8.48 -16.66 -9.30
CA ILE A 39 7.85 -15.48 -8.71
C ILE A 39 7.66 -15.65 -7.22
N PHE A 40 7.14 -16.80 -6.79
CA PHE A 40 6.98 -17.09 -5.38
C PHE A 40 8.33 -17.21 -4.68
N ALA A 41 9.32 -17.89 -5.27
CA ALA A 41 10.67 -18.01 -4.70
C ALA A 41 11.29 -16.62 -4.47
N PHE A 42 11.18 -15.72 -5.43
CA PHE A 42 11.64 -14.34 -5.29
C PHE A 42 10.90 -13.61 -4.18
N ASN A 43 9.55 -13.62 -4.20
CA ASN A 43 8.73 -12.96 -3.18
C ASN A 43 9.06 -13.46 -1.77
N LYS A 44 9.17 -14.78 -1.61
CA LYS A 44 9.53 -15.40 -0.34
C LYS A 44 10.87 -14.87 0.19
N ALA A 45 11.91 -14.86 -0.64
CA ALA A 45 13.23 -14.36 -0.25
C ALA A 45 13.21 -12.88 0.14
N ILE A 46 12.46 -12.05 -0.60
CA ILE A 46 12.26 -10.62 -0.25
C ILE A 46 11.51 -10.47 1.08
N ILE A 47 10.44 -11.22 1.29
CA ILE A 47 9.65 -11.19 2.53
C ILE A 47 10.54 -11.57 3.72
N ASP A 48 11.24 -12.70 3.65
CA ASP A 48 12.13 -13.18 4.72
C ASP A 48 13.23 -12.16 5.07
N ALA A 49 13.70 -11.41 4.07
CA ALA A 49 14.74 -10.40 4.26
C ALA A 49 14.23 -9.07 4.83
N THR A 50 12.97 -8.70 4.57
CA THR A 50 12.49 -7.34 4.82
C THR A 50 11.38 -7.23 5.88
N ALA A 51 10.80 -8.36 6.34
CA ALA A 51 9.65 -8.37 7.24
C ALA A 51 9.88 -7.65 8.58
N ASP A 52 11.10 -7.63 9.09
CA ASP A 52 11.47 -6.92 10.32
C ASP A 52 11.42 -5.39 10.17
N TYR A 53 11.51 -4.89 8.94
CA TYR A 53 11.67 -3.46 8.64
C TYR A 53 10.45 -2.80 8.03
N CYS A 54 9.41 -3.58 7.72
CA CYS A 54 8.16 -3.07 7.16
C CYS A 54 6.95 -3.57 7.94
N VAL A 55 5.82 -2.88 7.79
CA VAL A 55 4.54 -3.23 8.42
C VAL A 55 3.53 -3.77 7.41
N ALA A 56 3.81 -3.64 6.13
CA ALA A 56 2.89 -4.05 5.08
C ALA A 56 3.61 -4.59 3.84
N TYR A 57 2.93 -5.47 3.13
CA TYR A 57 3.29 -5.91 1.77
C TYR A 57 2.16 -5.61 0.80
N LYS A 58 2.54 -5.13 -0.38
CA LYS A 58 1.58 -4.75 -1.42
C LYS A 58 1.93 -5.38 -2.77
N PRO A 59 1.51 -6.64 -3.02
CA PRO A 59 1.56 -7.20 -4.37
C PRO A 59 0.66 -6.40 -5.33
N ASN A 60 1.22 -6.02 -6.48
CA ASN A 60 0.50 -5.32 -7.53
C ASN A 60 -0.02 -6.36 -8.55
N LEU A 61 -1.34 -6.53 -8.59
CA LEU A 61 -2.01 -7.59 -9.34
C LEU A 61 -1.66 -7.58 -10.84
N ALA A 62 -1.38 -6.43 -11.43
CA ALA A 62 -1.03 -6.34 -12.85
C ALA A 62 0.18 -7.22 -13.22
N PHE A 63 1.16 -7.36 -12.32
CA PHE A 63 2.34 -8.22 -12.55
C PHE A 63 1.99 -9.71 -12.50
N TYR A 64 1.05 -10.09 -11.65
CA TYR A 64 0.62 -11.48 -11.48
C TYR A 64 -0.42 -11.87 -12.55
N GLU A 65 -1.42 -11.04 -12.80
CA GLU A 65 -2.43 -11.25 -13.83
C GLU A 65 -1.83 -11.34 -15.23
N SER A 66 -0.76 -10.60 -15.52
CA SER A 66 -0.03 -10.68 -16.80
C SER A 66 0.57 -12.06 -17.09
N LEU A 67 0.81 -12.85 -16.05
CA LEU A 67 1.30 -14.24 -16.13
C LEU A 67 0.15 -15.28 -16.07
N ARG A 68 -1.11 -14.82 -16.12
CA ARG A 68 -2.31 -15.65 -16.11
C ARG A 68 -2.37 -16.56 -14.87
N THR A 69 -2.79 -17.81 -15.03
CA THR A 69 -2.97 -18.78 -13.93
C THR A 69 -1.70 -18.94 -13.09
N LYS A 70 -0.52 -19.03 -13.70
CA LYS A 70 0.75 -19.17 -12.95
C LYS A 70 1.03 -17.97 -12.05
N GLY A 71 0.80 -16.76 -12.56
CA GLY A 71 0.98 -15.56 -11.75
C GLY A 71 -0.01 -15.47 -10.61
N MET A 72 -1.29 -15.79 -10.85
CA MET A 72 -2.30 -15.79 -9.78
C MET A 72 -2.02 -16.84 -8.71
N MET A 73 -1.54 -18.04 -9.09
CA MET A 73 -1.09 -19.06 -8.12
C MET A 73 0.09 -18.56 -7.28
N ALA A 74 1.07 -17.88 -7.90
CA ALA A 74 2.19 -17.28 -7.16
C ALA A 74 1.73 -16.18 -6.20
N PHE A 75 0.74 -15.37 -6.57
CA PHE A 75 0.11 -14.39 -5.70
C PHE A 75 -0.56 -15.04 -4.50
N GLU A 76 -1.41 -16.05 -4.72
CA GLU A 76 -2.09 -16.79 -3.65
C GLU A 76 -1.09 -17.45 -2.69
N LYS A 77 -0.04 -18.12 -3.21
CA LYS A 77 1.04 -18.69 -2.40
C LYS A 77 1.78 -17.61 -1.58
N THR A 78 2.01 -16.44 -2.17
CA THR A 78 2.68 -15.33 -1.48
C THR A 78 1.84 -14.82 -0.31
N VAL A 79 0.54 -14.66 -0.49
CA VAL A 79 -0.37 -14.24 0.59
C VAL A 79 -0.47 -15.31 1.67
N ALA A 80 -0.63 -16.59 1.29
CA ALA A 80 -0.65 -17.71 2.24
C ALA A 80 0.64 -17.77 3.07
N TYR A 81 1.80 -17.61 2.42
CA TYR A 81 3.10 -17.58 3.11
C TYR A 81 3.20 -16.43 4.12
N LEU A 82 2.74 -15.23 3.76
CA LEU A 82 2.68 -14.09 4.68
C LEU A 82 1.78 -14.37 5.89
N ARG A 83 0.59 -14.94 5.67
CA ARG A 83 -0.36 -15.27 6.75
C ARG A 83 0.20 -16.30 7.72
N GLU A 84 0.90 -17.29 7.22
CA GLU A 84 1.45 -18.39 8.02
C GLU A 84 2.70 -17.95 8.81
N ASN A 85 3.62 -17.24 8.17
CA ASN A 85 4.95 -16.97 8.74
C ASN A 85 5.10 -15.56 9.33
N TYR A 86 4.29 -14.60 8.86
CA TYR A 86 4.36 -13.18 9.24
C TYR A 86 2.96 -12.59 9.50
N PRO A 87 2.21 -13.14 10.48
CA PRO A 87 0.81 -12.77 10.73
C PRO A 87 0.61 -11.30 11.17
N ASP A 88 1.70 -10.64 11.57
CA ASP A 88 1.72 -9.22 11.92
C ASP A 88 1.91 -8.28 10.71
N GLN A 89 2.01 -8.82 9.48
CA GLN A 89 2.09 -7.99 8.27
C GLN A 89 0.69 -7.65 7.74
N PHE A 90 0.51 -6.37 7.38
CA PHE A 90 -0.68 -5.89 6.68
C PHE A 90 -0.56 -6.17 5.18
N ILE A 91 -1.51 -6.89 4.60
CA ILE A 91 -1.43 -7.36 3.21
C ILE A 91 -2.42 -6.59 2.35
N ILE A 92 -1.89 -5.90 1.32
CA ILE A 92 -2.67 -5.05 0.41
C ILE A 92 -2.67 -5.68 -0.98
N ALA A 93 -3.85 -6.07 -1.49
CA ALA A 93 -4.01 -6.38 -2.91
C ALA A 93 -4.14 -5.07 -3.70
N ASP A 94 -3.08 -4.68 -4.41
CA ASP A 94 -3.12 -3.49 -5.27
C ASP A 94 -3.74 -3.86 -6.62
N ALA A 95 -5.08 -3.99 -6.61
CA ALA A 95 -5.90 -4.51 -7.70
C ALA A 95 -6.65 -3.43 -8.48
N LYS A 96 -6.86 -2.27 -7.86
CA LYS A 96 -7.60 -1.13 -8.42
C LYS A 96 -8.93 -1.56 -9.06
N ARG A 97 -9.70 -2.36 -8.30
CA ARG A 97 -10.99 -2.85 -8.77
C ARG A 97 -12.02 -1.71 -8.79
N GLY A 98 -13.02 -1.86 -9.63
CA GLY A 98 -14.13 -0.95 -9.76
C GLY A 98 -15.17 -1.57 -10.68
N ASP A 99 -16.31 -1.98 -10.11
CA ASP A 99 -17.49 -2.48 -10.79
C ASP A 99 -18.69 -2.22 -9.88
N ILE A 100 -19.90 -2.53 -10.30
CA ILE A 100 -21.11 -2.21 -9.55
C ILE A 100 -21.79 -3.46 -8.98
N GLY A 101 -22.48 -3.27 -7.85
CA GLY A 101 -23.38 -4.26 -7.24
C GLY A 101 -22.72 -5.63 -7.04
N ASN A 102 -23.42 -6.68 -7.49
CA ASN A 102 -23.00 -8.07 -7.33
C ASN A 102 -21.65 -8.40 -8.02
N THR A 103 -21.29 -7.73 -9.10
CA THR A 103 -19.98 -7.93 -9.73
C THR A 103 -18.85 -7.46 -8.80
N SER A 104 -19.03 -6.32 -8.16
CA SER A 104 -18.09 -5.82 -7.16
C SER A 104 -18.01 -6.74 -5.93
N GLU A 105 -19.14 -7.35 -5.51
CA GLU A 105 -19.17 -8.38 -4.46
C GLU A 105 -18.33 -9.62 -4.82
N MET A 106 -18.35 -10.05 -6.09
CA MET A 106 -17.51 -11.18 -6.54
C MET A 106 -16.02 -10.86 -6.40
N TYR A 107 -15.60 -9.63 -6.72
CA TYR A 107 -14.23 -9.18 -6.48
C TYR A 107 -13.91 -9.15 -4.98
N ALA A 108 -14.76 -8.58 -4.16
CA ALA A 108 -14.58 -8.51 -2.70
C ALA A 108 -14.42 -9.91 -2.10
N ARG A 109 -15.30 -10.84 -2.48
CA ARG A 109 -15.26 -12.25 -2.04
C ARG A 109 -13.95 -12.94 -2.44
N SER A 110 -13.47 -12.71 -3.67
CA SER A 110 -12.18 -13.26 -4.11
C SER A 110 -11.03 -12.85 -3.19
N PHE A 111 -10.94 -11.57 -2.86
CA PHE A 111 -9.83 -11.05 -2.06
C PHE A 111 -9.96 -11.34 -0.56
N PHE A 112 -11.15 -11.23 0.00
CA PHE A 112 -11.35 -11.31 1.45
C PHE A 112 -11.69 -12.72 1.92
N ASP A 113 -12.56 -13.46 1.21
CA ASP A 113 -12.96 -14.82 1.63
C ASP A 113 -11.95 -15.88 1.18
N HIS A 114 -11.41 -15.76 -0.04
CA HIS A 114 -10.55 -16.79 -0.60
C HIS A 114 -9.07 -16.51 -0.39
N ILE A 115 -8.59 -15.35 -0.83
CA ILE A 115 -7.16 -14.98 -0.76
C ILE A 115 -6.78 -14.48 0.64
N LYS A 116 -7.74 -13.85 1.36
CA LYS A 116 -7.59 -13.36 2.74
C LYS A 116 -6.56 -12.25 2.91
N VAL A 117 -6.59 -11.24 2.02
CA VAL A 117 -5.84 -10.00 2.22
C VAL A 117 -6.51 -9.11 3.27
N ASP A 118 -5.78 -8.12 3.83
CA ASP A 118 -6.38 -7.13 4.74
C ASP A 118 -7.05 -5.99 3.98
N ALA A 119 -6.52 -5.61 2.81
CA ALA A 119 -6.98 -4.46 2.07
C ALA A 119 -6.96 -4.67 0.55
N VAL A 120 -7.86 -3.97 -0.14
CA VAL A 120 -7.90 -3.91 -1.61
C VAL A 120 -7.94 -2.46 -2.07
N THR A 121 -7.16 -2.10 -3.09
CA THR A 121 -7.28 -0.79 -3.74
C THR A 121 -8.48 -0.78 -4.68
N VAL A 122 -9.31 0.27 -4.57
CA VAL A 122 -10.58 0.43 -5.31
C VAL A 122 -10.64 1.79 -5.97
N ALA A 123 -11.18 1.84 -7.20
CA ALA A 123 -11.39 3.07 -7.94
C ALA A 123 -12.79 3.66 -7.63
N PRO A 124 -12.90 4.98 -7.32
CA PRO A 124 -14.15 5.59 -6.92
C PRO A 124 -15.04 6.06 -8.08
N TYR A 125 -14.58 5.98 -9.32
CA TYR A 125 -15.18 6.70 -10.45
C TYR A 125 -16.67 6.34 -10.70
N MET A 126 -17.07 5.09 -10.42
CA MET A 126 -18.47 4.67 -10.53
C MET A 126 -19.29 4.91 -9.25
N GLY A 127 -18.72 5.58 -8.25
CA GLY A 127 -19.43 5.99 -7.05
C GLY A 127 -19.60 4.91 -5.99
N GLU A 128 -20.60 5.11 -5.12
CA GLU A 128 -20.88 4.29 -3.93
C GLU A 128 -21.07 2.79 -4.25
N ASP A 129 -21.79 2.50 -5.34
CA ASP A 129 -22.11 1.14 -5.76
C ASP A 129 -20.86 0.30 -6.08
N SER A 130 -19.74 0.96 -6.41
CA SER A 130 -18.48 0.26 -6.70
C SER A 130 -17.63 0.00 -5.46
N VAL A 131 -17.89 0.72 -4.37
CA VAL A 131 -17.07 0.72 -3.15
C VAL A 131 -17.75 -0.06 -2.01
N LYS A 132 -19.06 0.18 -1.78
CA LYS A 132 -19.81 -0.46 -0.69
C LYS A 132 -19.73 -1.98 -0.65
N PRO A 133 -19.71 -2.73 -1.77
CA PRO A 133 -19.57 -4.18 -1.73
C PRO A 133 -18.30 -4.70 -1.04
N PHE A 134 -17.22 -3.90 -1.02
CA PHE A 134 -16.01 -4.24 -0.29
C PHE A 134 -16.12 -3.92 1.21
N LEU A 135 -17.00 -2.99 1.59
CA LEU A 135 -17.18 -2.54 2.98
C LEU A 135 -18.09 -3.45 3.82
N ILE A 136 -18.74 -4.45 3.22
CA ILE A 136 -19.54 -5.44 3.96
C ILE A 136 -18.68 -6.37 4.83
N TYR A 137 -17.37 -6.38 4.63
CA TYR A 137 -16.40 -7.14 5.40
C TYR A 137 -15.85 -6.27 6.54
N PRO A 138 -16.28 -6.48 7.80
CA PRO A 138 -16.01 -5.53 8.89
C PRO A 138 -14.53 -5.43 9.29
N GLU A 139 -13.73 -6.45 9.00
CA GLU A 139 -12.31 -6.48 9.32
C GLU A 139 -11.40 -6.16 8.11
N ALA A 140 -12.01 -5.89 6.97
CA ALA A 140 -11.29 -5.59 5.73
C ALA A 140 -11.25 -4.08 5.46
N TRP A 141 -10.26 -3.67 4.69
CA TRP A 141 -10.05 -2.28 4.33
C TRP A 141 -10.23 -2.03 2.84
N VAL A 142 -10.88 -0.94 2.53
CA VAL A 142 -10.87 -0.33 1.20
C VAL A 142 -9.79 0.75 1.18
N ILE A 143 -8.88 0.67 0.19
CA ILE A 143 -7.93 1.75 -0.08
C ILE A 143 -8.39 2.46 -1.35
N LEU A 144 -9.07 3.57 -1.18
CA LEU A 144 -9.73 4.30 -2.28
C LEU A 144 -8.74 5.22 -3.00
N LEU A 145 -8.74 5.21 -4.33
CA LEU A 145 -7.93 6.14 -5.12
C LEU A 145 -8.47 7.56 -4.93
N ALA A 146 -7.64 8.46 -4.43
CA ALA A 146 -7.99 9.88 -4.27
C ALA A 146 -7.14 10.77 -5.18
N LEU A 147 -5.86 11.00 -4.84
CA LEU A 147 -4.96 11.83 -5.62
C LEU A 147 -3.70 11.04 -5.99
N THR A 148 -3.53 10.73 -7.27
CA THR A 148 -2.42 9.89 -7.75
C THR A 148 -1.24 10.73 -8.24
N SER A 149 -0.04 10.11 -8.36
CA SER A 149 1.22 10.81 -8.70
C SER A 149 1.47 11.01 -10.20
N ASN A 150 0.69 10.34 -11.06
CA ASN A 150 0.88 10.38 -12.51
C ASN A 150 0.37 11.70 -13.12
N LYS A 151 0.93 12.11 -14.25
CA LYS A 151 0.52 13.34 -14.95
C LYS A 151 -0.97 13.35 -15.33
N GLY A 152 -1.54 12.21 -15.69
CA GLY A 152 -2.96 12.07 -16.03
C GLY A 152 -3.93 12.32 -14.86
N SER A 153 -3.44 12.49 -13.62
CA SER A 153 -4.28 12.94 -12.51
C SER A 153 -4.93 14.32 -12.78
N HIS A 154 -4.28 15.16 -13.59
CA HIS A 154 -4.80 16.46 -13.99
C HIS A 154 -5.99 16.37 -14.95
N ASP A 155 -6.19 15.26 -15.64
CA ASP A 155 -7.32 15.11 -16.58
C ASP A 155 -8.67 15.09 -15.86
N PHE A 156 -8.72 14.57 -14.64
CA PHE A 156 -9.94 14.43 -13.84
C PHE A 156 -9.79 14.87 -12.39
N GLN A 157 -8.78 14.36 -11.66
CA GLN A 157 -8.70 14.50 -10.21
C GLN A 157 -8.53 15.95 -9.77
N MET A 158 -7.92 16.80 -10.60
CA MET A 158 -7.67 18.22 -10.36
C MET A 158 -8.73 19.14 -10.96
N THR A 159 -9.75 18.60 -11.66
CA THR A 159 -10.84 19.43 -12.18
C THR A 159 -11.64 20.03 -11.04
N GLU A 160 -11.98 21.31 -11.16
CA GLU A 160 -12.76 22.08 -10.17
C GLU A 160 -14.22 22.20 -10.58
N ASP A 161 -15.11 22.17 -9.60
CA ASP A 161 -16.52 22.53 -9.80
C ASP A 161 -16.73 24.05 -9.72
N ALA A 162 -17.99 24.48 -9.82
CA ALA A 162 -18.37 25.90 -9.76
C ALA A 162 -18.00 26.61 -8.43
N ASN A 163 -17.72 25.84 -7.36
CA ASN A 163 -17.30 26.34 -6.06
C ASN A 163 -15.78 26.26 -5.85
N GLY A 164 -15.02 25.82 -6.85
CA GLY A 164 -13.58 25.62 -6.77
C GLY A 164 -13.16 24.36 -6.02
N GLU A 165 -14.10 23.42 -5.75
CA GLU A 165 -13.78 22.14 -5.14
C GLU A 165 -13.26 21.15 -6.19
N ARG A 166 -12.06 20.60 -5.94
CA ARG A 166 -11.43 19.65 -6.86
C ARG A 166 -12.08 18.25 -6.76
N LEU A 167 -12.08 17.49 -7.85
CA LEU A 167 -12.72 16.17 -7.88
C LEU A 167 -12.16 15.23 -6.79
N PHE A 168 -10.84 15.20 -6.55
CA PHE A 168 -10.28 14.35 -5.51
C PHE A 168 -10.76 14.74 -4.09
N GLU A 169 -11.00 16.02 -3.83
CA GLU A 169 -11.56 16.51 -2.55
C GLU A 169 -13.01 16.06 -2.38
N LYS A 170 -13.77 16.09 -3.47
CA LYS A 170 -15.14 15.57 -3.52
C LYS A 170 -15.17 14.06 -3.24
N VAL A 171 -14.22 13.30 -3.80
CA VAL A 171 -14.05 11.87 -3.50
C VAL A 171 -13.77 11.64 -2.02
N LEU A 172 -12.84 12.41 -1.42
CA LEU A 172 -12.50 12.31 0.01
C LEU A 172 -13.72 12.57 0.90
N LYS A 173 -14.46 13.67 0.63
CA LYS A 173 -15.66 14.02 1.42
C LYS A 173 -16.75 12.98 1.26
N LYS A 174 -17.09 12.65 0.02
CA LYS A 174 -18.23 11.76 -0.27
C LYS A 174 -18.02 10.35 0.26
N SER A 175 -16.81 9.82 0.14
CA SER A 175 -16.50 8.46 0.58
C SER A 175 -16.55 8.29 2.10
N GLN A 176 -16.37 9.35 2.87
CA GLN A 176 -16.52 9.30 4.34
C GLN A 176 -17.99 9.15 4.79
N GLU A 177 -18.94 9.36 3.90
CA GLU A 177 -20.35 9.00 4.15
C GLU A 177 -20.56 7.47 4.01
N TRP A 178 -19.66 6.74 3.34
CA TRP A 178 -19.78 5.30 3.09
C TRP A 178 -19.07 4.47 4.15
N ALA A 179 -17.92 4.94 4.66
CA ALA A 179 -17.16 4.31 5.72
C ALA A 179 -16.31 5.32 6.49
N ASN A 180 -15.96 4.97 7.72
CA ASN A 180 -15.08 5.75 8.57
C ASN A 180 -13.59 5.34 8.38
N ASP A 181 -12.73 5.92 9.20
CA ASP A 181 -11.28 5.72 9.21
C ASP A 181 -10.80 4.37 9.81
N GLU A 182 -11.75 3.50 10.19
CA GLU A 182 -11.48 2.11 10.61
C GLU A 182 -11.54 1.11 9.44
N GLN A 183 -12.19 1.49 8.33
CA GLN A 183 -12.34 0.63 7.14
C GLN A 183 -11.89 1.28 5.84
N MET A 184 -11.63 2.60 5.84
CA MET A 184 -11.23 3.30 4.62
C MET A 184 -9.88 3.97 4.77
N MET A 185 -9.02 3.74 3.79
CA MET A 185 -7.76 4.45 3.55
C MET A 185 -7.81 5.12 2.19
N TYR A 186 -6.87 6.01 1.91
CA TYR A 186 -6.78 6.69 0.60
C TYR A 186 -5.42 6.53 -0.04
N VAL A 187 -5.38 6.36 -1.37
CA VAL A 187 -4.14 6.46 -2.13
C VAL A 187 -3.86 7.94 -2.40
N VAL A 188 -2.67 8.38 -1.96
CA VAL A 188 -2.17 9.74 -2.21
C VAL A 188 -0.72 9.64 -2.69
N GLY A 189 -0.43 10.12 -3.90
CA GLY A 189 0.90 10.06 -4.48
C GLY A 189 1.94 10.89 -3.73
N ALA A 190 3.14 10.36 -3.52
CA ALA A 190 4.23 11.02 -2.79
C ALA A 190 4.72 12.34 -3.43
N THR A 191 4.47 12.53 -4.74
CA THR A 191 4.85 13.75 -5.48
C THR A 191 3.93 14.93 -5.22
N GLN A 192 2.87 14.75 -4.42
CA GLN A 192 1.86 15.79 -4.16
C GLN A 192 2.29 16.81 -3.08
N GLY A 193 3.44 16.61 -2.41
CA GLY A 193 4.04 17.60 -1.53
C GLY A 193 3.05 18.22 -0.53
N LYS A 194 2.90 19.55 -0.59
CA LYS A 194 2.01 20.32 0.31
C LYS A 194 0.53 20.00 0.20
N MET A 195 0.09 19.30 -0.86
CA MET A 195 -1.30 18.85 -1.01
C MET A 195 -1.73 17.90 0.11
N PHE A 196 -0.78 17.24 0.78
CA PHE A 196 -1.05 16.47 1.99
C PHE A 196 -1.73 17.31 3.09
N LEU A 197 -1.44 18.60 3.19
CA LEU A 197 -2.09 19.50 4.14
C LEU A 197 -3.59 19.64 3.86
N ASP A 198 -3.97 19.78 2.59
CA ASP A 198 -5.37 19.88 2.20
C ASP A 198 -6.10 18.55 2.39
N ILE A 199 -5.43 17.45 2.06
CA ILE A 199 -5.95 16.09 2.29
C ILE A 199 -6.17 15.84 3.78
N ARG A 200 -5.24 16.23 4.65
CA ARG A 200 -5.37 16.07 6.11
C ARG A 200 -6.48 16.91 6.72
N LYS A 201 -6.79 18.08 6.16
CA LYS A 201 -7.97 18.87 6.59
C LYS A 201 -9.27 18.09 6.37
N GLN A 202 -9.35 17.29 5.31
CA GLN A 202 -10.56 16.54 4.95
C GLN A 202 -10.56 15.12 5.53
N ALA A 203 -9.42 14.46 5.61
CA ALA A 203 -9.25 13.10 6.11
C ALA A 203 -8.19 13.04 7.24
N PRO A 204 -8.46 13.69 8.40
CA PRO A 204 -7.46 13.88 9.47
C PRO A 204 -6.98 12.55 10.06
N ASN A 205 -7.86 11.57 10.19
CA ASN A 205 -7.60 10.32 10.91
C ASN A 205 -7.36 9.10 10.02
N HIS A 206 -7.63 9.22 8.72
CA HIS A 206 -7.48 8.10 7.78
C HIS A 206 -6.01 7.76 7.52
N PHE A 207 -5.72 6.48 7.34
CA PHE A 207 -4.44 6.08 6.79
C PHE A 207 -4.35 6.45 5.30
N LEU A 208 -3.15 6.85 4.88
CA LEU A 208 -2.84 7.16 3.48
C LEU A 208 -1.81 6.15 2.97
N LEU A 209 -2.16 5.43 1.90
CA LEU A 209 -1.19 4.65 1.14
C LEU A 209 -0.49 5.60 0.17
N VAL A 210 0.83 5.75 0.33
CA VAL A 210 1.62 6.75 -0.38
C VAL A 210 2.63 6.07 -1.31
N PRO A 211 2.28 5.83 -2.57
CA PRO A 211 3.22 5.33 -3.58
C PRO A 211 4.07 6.46 -4.15
N GLY A 212 5.26 6.11 -4.67
CA GLY A 212 6.09 7.00 -5.47
C GLY A 212 7.24 7.68 -4.73
N VAL A 213 7.52 7.34 -3.48
CA VAL A 213 8.72 7.79 -2.76
C VAL A 213 9.98 7.22 -3.44
N GLY A 214 10.98 8.07 -3.62
CA GLY A 214 12.25 7.74 -4.27
C GLY A 214 12.10 7.53 -5.78
N ALA A 215 11.60 6.40 -6.22
CA ALA A 215 11.57 5.98 -7.62
C ALA A 215 10.76 6.89 -8.57
N GLN A 216 9.84 7.70 -8.06
CA GLN A 216 9.05 8.68 -8.81
C GLN A 216 9.34 10.13 -8.40
N GLY A 217 10.40 10.36 -7.61
CA GLY A 217 10.83 11.69 -7.16
C GLY A 217 10.10 12.22 -5.93
N GLY A 218 9.23 11.44 -5.28
CA GLY A 218 8.59 11.81 -4.01
C GLY A 218 9.59 11.81 -2.86
N SER A 219 9.51 12.81 -1.97
CA SER A 219 10.34 12.95 -0.77
C SER A 219 9.67 12.31 0.44
N LEU A 220 10.34 11.37 1.10
CA LEU A 220 9.87 10.78 2.34
C LEU A 220 9.73 11.84 3.44
N ALA A 221 10.67 12.79 3.52
CA ALA A 221 10.63 13.90 4.47
C ALA A 221 9.37 14.77 4.31
N GLU A 222 9.02 15.16 3.07
CA GLU A 222 7.80 15.94 2.83
C GLU A 222 6.53 15.16 3.14
N VAL A 223 6.49 13.87 2.78
CA VAL A 223 5.36 12.99 3.11
C VAL A 223 5.19 12.88 4.62
N ALA A 224 6.27 12.68 5.38
CA ALA A 224 6.22 12.64 6.83
C ALA A 224 5.81 13.99 7.43
N GLN A 225 6.42 15.08 6.98
CA GLN A 225 6.17 16.43 7.50
C GLN A 225 4.70 16.87 7.31
N TYR A 226 4.12 16.64 6.13
CA TYR A 226 2.78 17.15 5.79
C TYR A 226 1.67 16.10 5.91
N GLY A 227 2.02 14.82 5.84
CA GLY A 227 1.06 13.72 5.80
C GLY A 227 0.88 12.97 7.13
N MET A 228 1.82 13.04 8.07
CA MET A 228 1.74 12.29 9.32
C MET A 228 0.75 12.91 10.30
N ASN A 229 -0.11 12.09 10.90
CA ASN A 229 -1.01 12.45 12.01
C ASN A 229 -0.54 11.82 13.33
N ASP A 230 -1.35 11.93 14.39
CA ASP A 230 -0.98 11.46 15.76
C ASP A 230 -0.86 9.93 15.88
N GLN A 231 -1.45 9.19 14.94
CA GLN A 231 -1.33 7.73 14.82
C GLN A 231 -0.45 7.32 13.62
N CYS A 232 0.54 8.15 13.25
CA CYS A 232 1.29 8.04 12.00
C CYS A 232 0.41 8.30 10.76
N GLY A 233 -0.64 7.50 10.53
CA GLY A 233 -1.61 7.65 9.44
C GLY A 233 -1.02 7.46 8.04
N LEU A 234 0.16 6.87 7.92
CA LEU A 234 0.87 6.67 6.65
C LEU A 234 1.29 5.21 6.46
N LEU A 235 1.15 4.72 5.23
CA LEU A 235 1.81 3.55 4.70
C LEU A 235 2.57 3.97 3.43
N VAL A 236 3.87 4.17 3.53
CA VAL A 236 4.69 4.61 2.40
C VAL A 236 5.18 3.40 1.62
N ASN A 237 4.75 3.31 0.35
CA ASN A 237 5.12 2.19 -0.51
C ASN A 237 6.43 2.44 -1.24
N SER A 238 7.41 1.57 -0.99
CA SER A 238 8.62 1.44 -1.78
C SER A 238 8.68 0.04 -2.41
N SER A 239 8.90 -0.03 -3.71
CA SER A 239 8.94 -1.29 -4.47
C SER A 239 10.32 -1.48 -5.11
N ARG A 240 10.53 -0.95 -6.30
CA ARG A 240 11.74 -1.18 -7.13
C ARG A 240 13.06 -0.88 -6.43
N ALA A 241 13.10 0.16 -5.59
CA ALA A 241 14.30 0.54 -4.84
C ALA A 241 14.71 -0.50 -3.78
N ILE A 242 13.78 -1.36 -3.37
CA ILE A 242 14.03 -2.45 -2.42
C ILE A 242 14.19 -3.77 -3.17
N ILE A 243 13.14 -4.22 -3.88
CA ILE A 243 13.10 -5.58 -4.42
C ILE A 243 14.04 -5.82 -5.61
N TYR A 244 14.49 -4.75 -6.29
CA TYR A 244 15.43 -4.79 -7.41
C TYR A 244 16.72 -4.02 -7.14
N ALA A 245 17.07 -3.83 -5.87
CA ALA A 245 18.31 -3.15 -5.47
C ALA A 245 19.57 -3.91 -5.94
N ASP A 246 19.46 -5.24 -6.09
CA ASP A 246 20.50 -6.11 -6.63
C ASP A 246 19.89 -7.21 -7.52
N LYS A 247 20.70 -7.80 -8.41
CA LYS A 247 20.31 -8.88 -9.35
C LYS A 247 21.13 -10.16 -9.20
N THR A 248 22.09 -10.17 -8.27
CA THR A 248 22.93 -11.31 -7.98
C THR A 248 22.28 -12.25 -6.97
N GLU A 249 22.97 -13.29 -6.55
CA GLU A 249 22.53 -14.17 -5.46
C GLU A 249 22.37 -13.43 -4.12
N ALA A 250 23.02 -12.27 -3.96
CA ALA A 250 22.93 -11.43 -2.76
C ALA A 250 21.66 -10.55 -2.72
N PHE A 251 20.76 -10.61 -3.70
CA PHE A 251 19.61 -9.71 -3.87
C PHE A 251 18.76 -9.53 -2.61
N ALA A 252 18.51 -10.62 -1.88
CA ALA A 252 17.71 -10.58 -0.66
C ALA A 252 18.41 -9.82 0.47
N ASN A 253 19.73 -9.99 0.63
CA ASN A 253 20.52 -9.24 1.61
C ASN A 253 20.57 -7.74 1.27
N VAL A 254 20.74 -7.40 -0.01
CA VAL A 254 20.74 -6.00 -0.45
C VAL A 254 19.35 -5.37 -0.28
N ALA A 255 18.28 -6.11 -0.56
CA ALA A 255 16.91 -5.68 -0.28
C ALA A 255 16.68 -5.43 1.22
N ARG A 256 17.24 -6.27 2.10
CA ARG A 256 17.22 -6.08 3.55
C ARG A 256 17.87 -4.76 3.96
N GLU A 257 19.06 -4.50 3.45
CA GLU A 257 19.80 -3.26 3.74
C GLU A 257 19.02 -2.03 3.26
N ALA A 258 18.44 -2.09 2.05
CA ALA A 258 17.61 -1.03 1.50
C ALA A 258 16.36 -0.76 2.35
N ALA A 259 15.65 -1.82 2.77
CA ALA A 259 14.47 -1.69 3.65
C ALA A 259 14.85 -1.13 5.03
N HIS A 260 15.97 -1.60 5.61
CA HIS A 260 16.49 -1.11 6.89
C HIS A 260 16.89 0.37 6.84
N ALA A 261 17.50 0.83 5.73
CA ALA A 261 17.83 2.24 5.56
C ALA A 261 16.57 3.14 5.59
N VAL A 262 15.52 2.73 4.87
CA VAL A 262 14.23 3.43 4.89
C VAL A 262 13.58 3.39 6.27
N GLN A 263 13.60 2.24 6.94
CA GLN A 263 13.08 2.10 8.30
C GLN A 263 13.79 3.03 9.29
N LYS A 264 15.12 3.15 9.22
CA LYS A 264 15.87 4.09 10.09
C LYS A 264 15.45 5.54 9.89
N GLU A 265 15.24 5.95 8.63
CA GLU A 265 14.75 7.30 8.32
C GLU A 265 13.34 7.51 8.88
N MET A 266 12.44 6.53 8.69
CA MET A 266 11.09 6.55 9.22
C MET A 266 11.05 6.61 10.76
N ALA A 267 11.93 5.88 11.44
CA ALA A 267 12.05 5.92 12.90
C ALA A 267 12.37 7.32 13.39
N GLY A 268 13.22 8.08 12.69
CA GLY A 268 13.48 9.48 12.98
C GLY A 268 12.21 10.34 12.96
N TYR A 269 11.40 10.22 11.90
CA TYR A 269 10.14 10.98 11.80
C TYR A 269 9.09 10.57 12.82
N LEU A 270 8.99 9.27 13.15
CA LEU A 270 8.10 8.81 14.24
C LEU A 270 8.52 9.35 15.59
N HIS A 271 9.82 9.43 15.82
CA HIS A 271 10.40 10.03 17.02
C HIS A 271 10.10 11.54 17.09
N ASP A 272 10.40 12.29 16.03
CA ASP A 272 10.19 13.74 15.95
C ASP A 272 8.71 14.12 16.13
N LYS A 273 7.79 13.24 15.72
CA LYS A 273 6.35 13.37 15.94
C LYS A 273 5.91 12.97 17.37
N GLY A 274 6.79 12.37 18.18
CA GLY A 274 6.47 11.88 19.52
C GLY A 274 5.66 10.58 19.57
N ILE A 275 5.63 9.82 18.46
CA ILE A 275 4.90 8.53 18.36
C ILE A 275 5.68 7.41 19.02
N ILE A 276 7.00 7.44 18.95
CA ILE A 276 7.90 6.52 19.64
C ILE A 276 8.87 7.30 20.54
N PRO A 277 9.34 6.70 21.67
CA PRO A 277 10.28 7.37 22.57
C PRO A 277 11.65 7.57 21.91
N CYS A 278 12.40 8.57 22.40
CA CYS A 278 13.82 8.69 22.09
C CYS A 278 14.55 7.38 22.45
N LYS A 279 15.40 6.90 21.56
CA LYS A 279 16.41 5.92 22.00
C LYS A 279 17.31 6.62 23.04
N ALA A 280 17.29 6.09 24.27
CA ALA A 280 18.20 6.50 25.32
C ALA A 280 19.66 6.20 24.89
#